data_4a0adaf189c205d8557da055c0f469b4
#
_entry.id   4a0adaf189c205d8557da055c0f469b4
#
_cell.length_a   1.000
_cell.length_b   1.000
_cell.length_c   1.000
_cell.angle_alpha   90.00
_cell.angle_beta   90.00
_cell.angle_gamma   90.00
#
_symmetry.space_group_name_H-M   'P 1'
#
loop_
_entity.id
_entity.type
_entity.pdbx_description
1 polymer ?
#
loop_
_entity_poly.entity_id
_entity_poly.type
_entity_poly.pdbx_seq_one_letter_code
_entity_poly.pdbx_strand_id
1 'polypeptide(L)'
;MTLSSRFTLPGQVQAVATADPSGPLTVTSYGANPLATVITSVDLSGTVAWQRTYPGTGRPQSRLSTDGTLWVAYPDGDGQLLESVLPDGSTGPTARPECRPDEEIGAFVLLDDGFVISWVSGSRLVREERNRPMSVPEPRVARYAQEGECLWSTQIALGPVSFPGVVEMGDRTGWEIRPRRPWVPEEIGVDHWEPLLASADRIAASFTDTRGGIGRTFFLDLDSGETVSATSPAPTGRKAIAGPGQFLIGSQGYGAFTTGRFDRNGAETARWASHGAMLVDKDGRVSGPELENRLPSRSRFRRLAPDNTLVDGPALTGYYTSYPAMDREGTAVFWRDGKLLTVDTDLAAHELFAMDDSRAVIGRALLLSEGSVVVSLDDEVLVFRTPLGPLAQGPWPCGEANLQGNPLLS
;
A
#
# COMPACT_ATOMS: atom_id res chain seq x y z
N MET A 1 4.36 0.86 -29.49
CA MET A 1 4.20 1.61 -28.25
C MET A 1 5.08 2.87 -28.30
N THR A 2 4.65 3.96 -27.62
CA THR A 2 5.41 5.23 -27.56
C THR A 2 5.26 5.85 -26.17
N LEU A 3 6.33 6.45 -25.68
CA LEU A 3 6.28 7.42 -24.58
C LEU A 3 5.54 8.65 -25.12
N SER A 4 4.34 8.92 -24.61
CA SER A 4 3.47 10.00 -25.12
C SER A 4 3.74 11.32 -24.40
N SER A 5 4.08 11.29 -23.13
CA SER A 5 4.51 12.46 -22.37
C SER A 5 5.41 12.10 -21.20
N ARG A 6 6.22 13.09 -20.79
CA ARG A 6 7.10 13.04 -19.63
C ARG A 6 7.11 14.46 -19.04
N PHE A 7 6.81 14.56 -17.76
CA PHE A 7 6.80 15.85 -17.08
C PHE A 7 7.25 15.70 -15.61
N THR A 8 7.79 16.78 -15.08
CA THR A 8 8.36 16.86 -13.73
C THR A 8 7.40 17.59 -12.82
N LEU A 9 7.29 17.12 -11.58
CA LEU A 9 6.47 17.71 -10.52
C LEU A 9 7.34 18.19 -9.35
N PRO A 10 6.84 19.08 -8.49
CA PRO A 10 7.56 19.51 -7.30
C PRO A 10 7.77 18.36 -6.31
N GLY A 11 9.01 17.90 -6.14
CA GLY A 11 9.38 16.88 -5.20
C GLY A 11 9.09 15.44 -5.66
N GLN A 12 9.48 14.48 -4.84
CA GLN A 12 9.37 13.05 -5.14
C GLN A 12 7.90 12.61 -5.17
N VAL A 13 7.48 11.99 -6.27
CA VAL A 13 6.13 11.45 -6.43
C VAL A 13 5.92 10.25 -5.52
N GLN A 14 4.90 10.30 -4.68
CA GLN A 14 4.55 9.25 -3.73
C GLN A 14 3.33 8.44 -4.21
N ALA A 15 2.34 9.11 -4.79
CA ALA A 15 1.12 8.48 -5.27
C ALA A 15 0.61 9.18 -6.53
N VAL A 16 -0.01 8.38 -7.40
CA VAL A 16 -0.75 8.84 -8.57
C VAL A 16 -2.11 8.16 -8.57
N ALA A 17 -3.18 8.93 -8.73
CA ALA A 17 -4.56 8.46 -8.75
C ALA A 17 -5.37 9.18 -9.82
N THR A 18 -6.50 8.63 -10.19
CA THR A 18 -7.51 9.30 -11.04
C THR A 18 -8.90 8.77 -10.70
N ALA A 19 -9.90 9.64 -10.77
CA ALA A 19 -11.30 9.23 -10.65
C ALA A 19 -11.86 8.73 -11.99
N ASP A 20 -11.37 9.24 -13.08
CA ASP A 20 -11.80 8.91 -14.43
C ASP A 20 -10.62 8.31 -15.23
N PRO A 21 -10.75 7.12 -15.82
CA PRO A 21 -9.69 6.50 -16.64
C PRO A 21 -9.23 7.34 -17.84
N SER A 22 -9.98 8.35 -18.23
CA SER A 22 -9.62 9.35 -19.29
C SER A 22 -9.37 10.75 -18.75
N GLY A 23 -9.55 10.94 -17.44
CA GLY A 23 -9.49 12.23 -16.77
C GLY A 23 -8.10 12.65 -16.31
N PRO A 24 -8.02 13.76 -15.56
CA PRO A 24 -6.78 14.23 -15.00
C PRO A 24 -6.24 13.27 -13.94
N LEU A 25 -4.94 13.31 -13.75
CA LEU A 25 -4.24 12.65 -12.68
C LEU A 25 -4.22 13.54 -11.42
N THR A 26 -4.44 12.95 -10.28
CA THR A 26 -4.13 13.55 -8.97
C THR A 26 -2.81 12.96 -8.50
N VAL A 27 -1.78 13.79 -8.41
CA VAL A 27 -0.44 13.38 -8.03
C VAL A 27 -0.07 13.97 -6.68
N THR A 28 0.31 13.12 -5.74
CA THR A 28 0.85 13.51 -4.45
C THR A 28 2.36 13.39 -4.50
N SER A 29 3.08 14.49 -4.28
CA SER A 29 4.53 14.54 -4.22
C SER A 29 5.01 15.13 -2.90
N TYR A 30 6.26 14.83 -2.56
CA TYR A 30 6.87 15.22 -1.31
C TYR A 30 8.17 15.99 -1.53
N GLY A 31 8.23 17.19 -0.99
CA GLY A 31 9.44 18.03 -0.96
C GLY A 31 10.11 17.98 0.42
N ALA A 32 11.40 17.76 0.43
CA ALA A 32 12.17 17.69 1.69
C ALA A 32 12.66 19.06 2.20
N ASN A 33 12.71 20.05 1.33
CA ASN A 33 13.23 21.38 1.70
C ASN A 33 12.53 22.52 0.94
N PRO A 34 11.55 23.20 1.54
CA PRO A 34 10.96 22.91 2.86
C PRO A 34 10.16 21.61 2.87
N LEU A 35 9.98 21.06 4.07
CA LEU A 35 9.15 19.88 4.27
C LEU A 35 7.70 20.22 3.90
N ALA A 36 7.21 19.63 2.82
CA ALA A 36 5.85 19.86 2.37
C ALA A 36 5.35 18.70 1.50
N THR A 37 4.07 18.44 1.57
CA THR A 37 3.39 17.65 0.55
C THR A 37 2.71 18.56 -0.44
N VAL A 38 2.90 18.28 -1.70
CA VAL A 38 2.27 18.99 -2.82
C VAL A 38 1.32 18.03 -3.53
N ILE A 39 0.09 18.46 -3.71
CA ILE A 39 -0.92 17.71 -4.46
C ILE A 39 -1.20 18.52 -5.74
N THR A 40 -1.06 17.87 -6.88
CA THR A 40 -1.21 18.49 -8.19
C THR A 40 -2.25 17.73 -9.01
N SER A 41 -3.24 18.42 -9.52
CA SER A 41 -4.10 17.90 -10.59
C SER A 41 -3.50 18.27 -11.93
N VAL A 42 -3.25 17.27 -12.76
CA VAL A 42 -2.52 17.43 -14.02
C VAL A 42 -3.12 16.51 -15.09
N ASP A 43 -3.23 16.98 -16.32
CA ASP A 43 -3.64 16.14 -17.43
C ASP A 43 -2.51 15.21 -17.91
N LEU A 44 -2.81 14.31 -18.83
CA LEU A 44 -1.83 13.35 -19.36
C LEU A 44 -0.72 14.01 -20.22
N SER A 45 -0.85 15.30 -20.55
CA SER A 45 0.18 16.07 -21.26
C SER A 45 1.15 16.79 -20.30
N GLY A 46 0.82 16.85 -19.01
CA GLY A 46 1.57 17.59 -17.99
C GLY A 46 1.04 18.99 -17.71
N THR A 47 -0.14 19.35 -18.24
CA THR A 47 -0.78 20.64 -17.98
C THR A 47 -1.43 20.63 -16.59
N VAL A 48 -0.94 21.50 -15.71
CA VAL A 48 -1.46 21.60 -14.33
C VAL A 48 -2.78 22.36 -14.34
N ALA A 49 -3.82 21.73 -13.79
CA ALA A 49 -5.12 22.37 -13.57
C ALA A 49 -5.14 23.15 -12.26
N TRP A 50 -4.67 22.54 -11.19
CA TRP A 50 -4.50 23.17 -9.87
C TRP A 50 -3.42 22.48 -9.06
N GLN A 51 -2.93 23.17 -8.02
CA GLN A 51 -1.92 22.67 -7.09
C GLN A 51 -2.22 23.17 -5.67
N ARG A 52 -2.04 22.30 -4.68
CA ARG A 52 -2.11 22.63 -3.25
C ARG A 52 -0.87 22.16 -2.51
N THR A 53 -0.48 22.93 -1.50
CA THR A 53 0.70 22.63 -0.67
C THR A 53 0.29 22.55 0.80
N TYR A 54 0.69 21.47 1.44
CA TYR A 54 0.49 21.20 2.86
C TYR A 54 1.87 21.27 3.56
N PRO A 55 2.20 22.42 4.18
CA PRO A 55 3.52 22.63 4.78
C PRO A 55 3.69 21.81 6.08
N GLY A 56 4.91 21.39 6.35
CA GLY A 56 5.24 20.65 7.56
C GLY A 56 4.73 19.21 7.61
N THR A 57 4.04 18.75 6.58
CA THR A 57 3.50 17.39 6.53
C THR A 57 4.47 16.48 5.80
N GLY A 58 5.00 15.50 6.53
CA GLY A 58 5.93 14.53 5.98
C GLY A 58 5.30 13.48 5.09
N ARG A 59 4.03 13.15 5.30
CA ARG A 59 3.24 12.18 4.52
C ARG A 59 1.76 12.40 4.76
N PRO A 60 1.12 13.43 4.21
CA PRO A 60 -0.32 13.49 4.27
C PRO A 60 -0.85 12.29 3.51
N GLN A 61 -1.76 11.60 4.13
CA GLN A 61 -2.48 10.55 3.43
C GLN A 61 -3.57 11.18 2.59
N SER A 62 -3.74 10.68 1.39
CA SER A 62 -4.78 11.14 0.49
C SER A 62 -5.52 9.96 -0.12
N ARG A 63 -6.84 10.12 -0.30
CA ARG A 63 -7.71 9.16 -0.98
C ARG A 63 -8.64 9.90 -1.92
N LEU A 64 -8.75 9.42 -3.13
CA LEU A 64 -9.62 9.99 -4.15
C LEU A 64 -10.95 9.22 -4.16
N SER A 65 -12.05 9.92 -4.16
CA SER A 65 -13.37 9.32 -4.35
C SER A 65 -13.71 9.16 -5.84
N THR A 66 -14.74 8.41 -6.14
CA THR A 66 -15.18 8.13 -7.52
C THR A 66 -15.72 9.36 -8.24
N ASP A 67 -16.21 10.37 -7.50
CA ASP A 67 -16.66 11.67 -8.06
C ASP A 67 -15.52 12.66 -8.31
N GLY A 68 -14.27 12.29 -8.00
CA GLY A 68 -13.09 13.12 -8.15
C GLY A 68 -12.79 14.04 -6.98
N THR A 69 -13.53 13.94 -5.88
CA THR A 69 -13.21 14.65 -4.64
C THR A 69 -12.03 13.97 -3.94
N LEU A 70 -10.98 14.73 -3.68
CA LEU A 70 -9.80 14.25 -2.96
C LEU A 70 -9.92 14.57 -1.48
N TRP A 71 -9.81 13.56 -0.63
CA TRP A 71 -9.70 13.73 0.81
C TRP A 71 -8.24 13.63 1.25
N VAL A 72 -7.82 14.62 2.05
CA VAL A 72 -6.44 14.74 2.56
C VAL A 72 -6.48 14.81 4.07
N ALA A 73 -5.77 13.89 4.72
CA ALA A 73 -5.62 13.84 6.16
C ALA A 73 -4.28 14.48 6.57
N TYR A 74 -4.31 15.43 7.47
CA TYR A 74 -3.10 16.08 7.99
C TYR A 74 -3.30 16.65 9.40
N PRO A 75 -2.22 16.86 10.18
CA PRO A 75 -2.28 17.50 11.47
C PRO A 75 -2.74 18.96 11.35
N ASP A 76 -3.64 19.39 12.25
CA ASP A 76 -4.12 20.78 12.33
C ASP A 76 -4.24 21.21 13.81
N GLY A 77 -3.27 22.01 14.27
CA GLY A 77 -3.13 22.33 15.69
C GLY A 77 -2.88 21.08 16.53
N ASP A 78 -3.70 20.89 17.57
CA ASP A 78 -3.61 19.73 18.47
C ASP A 78 -4.45 18.53 17.98
N GLY A 79 -4.98 18.58 16.75
CA GLY A 79 -5.86 17.57 16.21
C GLY A 79 -5.50 17.12 14.80
N GLN A 80 -6.41 16.37 14.20
CA GLN A 80 -6.32 15.90 12.83
C GLN A 80 -7.47 16.47 12.01
N LEU A 81 -7.19 16.87 10.78
CA LEU A 81 -8.16 17.38 9.83
C LEU A 81 -8.21 16.47 8.58
N LEU A 82 -9.40 16.12 8.16
CA LEU A 82 -9.66 15.65 6.81
C LEU A 82 -10.27 16.80 6.01
N GLU A 83 -9.55 17.29 5.02
CA GLU A 83 -10.01 18.31 4.09
C GLU A 83 -10.35 17.67 2.76
N SER A 84 -11.51 17.99 2.21
CA SER A 84 -11.79 17.61 0.83
C SER A 84 -11.39 18.73 -0.14
N VAL A 85 -10.84 18.32 -1.27
CA VAL A 85 -10.51 19.17 -2.42
C VAL A 85 -11.38 18.73 -3.58
N LEU A 86 -12.19 19.63 -4.08
CA LEU A 86 -13.08 19.36 -5.19
C LEU A 86 -12.31 19.23 -6.52
N PRO A 87 -12.89 18.66 -7.58
CA PRO A 87 -12.20 18.46 -8.85
C PRO A 87 -11.62 19.74 -9.48
N ASP A 88 -12.20 20.89 -9.18
CA ASP A 88 -11.72 22.20 -9.63
C ASP A 88 -10.61 22.80 -8.76
N GLY A 89 -10.18 22.09 -7.71
CA GLY A 89 -9.18 22.54 -6.76
C GLY A 89 -9.70 23.41 -5.61
N SER A 90 -10.98 23.74 -5.57
CA SER A 90 -11.57 24.47 -4.45
C SER A 90 -11.68 23.59 -3.19
N THR A 91 -11.73 24.21 -2.01
CA THR A 91 -11.97 23.51 -0.75
C THR A 91 -13.43 23.09 -0.67
N GLY A 92 -13.65 21.80 -0.43
CA GLY A 92 -14.97 21.26 -0.13
C GLY A 92 -15.21 21.07 1.37
N PRO A 93 -16.11 20.17 1.77
CA PRO A 93 -16.35 19.82 3.16
C PRO A 93 -15.10 19.40 3.91
N THR A 94 -15.08 19.63 5.22
CA THR A 94 -14.01 19.19 6.12
C THR A 94 -14.60 18.36 7.24
N ALA A 95 -13.82 17.40 7.74
CA ALA A 95 -14.16 16.61 8.91
C ALA A 95 -13.05 16.70 9.95
N ARG A 96 -13.44 16.82 11.23
CA ARG A 96 -12.54 16.79 12.38
C ARG A 96 -12.86 15.56 13.23
N PRO A 97 -12.30 14.39 12.89
CA PRO A 97 -12.56 13.20 13.67
C PRO A 97 -11.96 13.38 15.08
N GLU A 98 -12.70 12.95 16.09
CA GLU A 98 -12.24 12.98 17.46
C GLU A 98 -10.96 12.13 17.61
N CYS A 99 -9.86 12.77 18.02
CA CYS A 99 -8.60 12.12 18.35
C CYS A 99 -8.25 12.32 19.82
N ARG A 100 -7.57 11.34 20.39
CA ARG A 100 -7.00 11.48 21.74
C ARG A 100 -5.70 12.30 21.67
N PRO A 101 -5.24 12.85 22.80
CA PRO A 101 -3.91 13.43 22.85
C PRO A 101 -2.85 12.46 22.30
N ASP A 102 -1.92 12.95 21.52
CA ASP A 102 -0.83 12.20 20.89
C ASP A 102 -1.27 11.14 19.86
N GLU A 103 -2.52 11.10 19.42
CA GLU A 103 -2.94 10.24 18.32
C GLU A 103 -2.71 10.90 16.97
N GLU A 104 -2.23 10.09 16.02
CA GLU A 104 -2.05 10.43 14.62
C GLU A 104 -2.84 9.46 13.74
N ILE A 105 -3.26 9.93 12.57
CA ILE A 105 -3.86 9.06 11.57
C ILE A 105 -2.77 8.16 10.99
N GLY A 106 -2.84 6.86 11.27
CA GLY A 106 -1.96 5.85 10.70
C GLY A 106 -2.33 5.53 9.25
N ALA A 107 -3.62 5.36 8.98
CA ALA A 107 -4.19 5.17 7.64
C ALA A 107 -5.68 5.46 7.65
N PHE A 108 -6.24 5.73 6.45
CA PHE A 108 -7.69 5.80 6.31
C PHE A 108 -8.17 5.24 4.97
N VAL A 109 -9.43 4.86 4.92
CA VAL A 109 -10.15 4.46 3.72
C VAL A 109 -11.47 5.21 3.63
N LEU A 110 -11.83 5.65 2.43
CA LEU A 110 -13.11 6.30 2.17
C LEU A 110 -14.20 5.24 2.00
N LEU A 111 -15.34 5.48 2.63
CA LEU A 111 -16.60 4.79 2.40
C LEU A 111 -17.56 5.75 1.68
N ASP A 112 -18.68 5.23 1.18
CA ASP A 112 -19.70 6.06 0.54
C ASP A 112 -20.36 7.04 1.55
N ASP A 113 -20.36 6.68 2.85
CA ASP A 113 -21.00 7.42 3.93
C ASP A 113 -20.03 7.98 4.99
N GLY A 114 -18.74 7.92 4.74
CA GLY A 114 -17.74 8.43 5.70
C GLY A 114 -16.36 7.81 5.58
N PHE A 115 -15.75 7.49 6.73
CA PHE A 115 -14.36 7.05 6.80
C PHE A 115 -14.16 5.90 7.79
N VAL A 116 -13.23 5.01 7.50
CA VAL A 116 -12.56 4.21 8.51
C VAL A 116 -11.15 4.72 8.70
N ILE A 117 -10.77 4.99 9.94
CA ILE A 117 -9.47 5.53 10.30
C ILE A 117 -8.77 4.59 11.28
N SER A 118 -7.52 4.27 11.03
CA SER A 118 -6.65 3.68 12.04
C SER A 118 -5.85 4.78 12.73
N TRP A 119 -5.83 4.75 14.05
CA TRP A 119 -5.14 5.70 14.91
C TRP A 119 -3.95 5.03 15.56
N VAL A 120 -2.82 5.72 15.56
CA VAL A 120 -1.59 5.29 16.24
C VAL A 120 -1.11 6.38 17.16
N SER A 121 -0.39 6.03 18.23
CA SER A 121 0.20 7.03 19.11
C SER A 121 1.46 7.60 18.48
N GLY A 122 1.61 8.93 18.49
CA GLY A 122 2.86 9.62 18.19
C GLY A 122 3.94 9.41 19.26
N SER A 123 3.56 8.96 20.45
CA SER A 123 4.49 8.71 21.56
C SER A 123 5.44 7.56 21.24
N ARG A 124 6.71 7.75 21.61
CA ARG A 124 7.77 6.75 21.50
C ARG A 124 8.25 6.34 22.88
N LEU A 125 8.51 5.03 23.04
CA LEU A 125 9.04 4.45 24.27
C LEU A 125 10.47 4.00 24.06
N VAL A 126 11.33 4.21 25.05
CA VAL A 126 12.72 3.77 24.97
C VAL A 126 12.81 2.28 25.30
N ARG A 127 13.32 1.50 24.36
CA ARG A 127 13.68 0.09 24.55
C ARG A 127 15.13 0.03 25.02
N GLU A 128 15.34 -0.35 26.27
CA GLU A 128 16.68 -0.48 26.85
C GLU A 128 17.32 -1.83 26.56
N GLU A 129 16.53 -2.88 26.34
CA GLU A 129 16.99 -4.24 26.09
C GLU A 129 16.36 -4.80 24.79
N ARG A 130 17.19 -5.36 23.91
CA ARG A 130 16.79 -5.80 22.57
C ARG A 130 15.61 -6.77 22.55
N ASN A 131 15.61 -7.75 23.44
CA ASN A 131 14.65 -8.87 23.43
C ASN A 131 13.57 -8.72 24.51
N ARG A 132 13.52 -7.60 25.20
CA ARG A 132 12.53 -7.38 26.24
C ARG A 132 11.19 -7.00 25.59
N PRO A 133 10.11 -7.76 25.83
CA PRO A 133 8.79 -7.35 25.41
C PRO A 133 8.41 -6.02 26.05
N MET A 134 7.80 -5.13 25.25
CA MET A 134 7.34 -3.83 25.73
C MET A 134 5.85 -3.69 25.47
N SER A 135 5.14 -3.13 26.44
CA SER A 135 3.79 -2.63 26.21
C SER A 135 3.90 -1.26 25.55
N VAL A 136 3.31 -1.13 24.39
CA VAL A 136 3.23 0.13 23.63
C VAL A 136 1.82 0.69 23.73
N PRO A 137 1.61 2.00 23.49
CA PRO A 137 0.25 2.54 23.40
C PRO A 137 -0.56 1.76 22.38
N GLU A 138 -1.73 1.27 22.81
CA GLU A 138 -2.58 0.49 21.94
C GLU A 138 -3.21 1.37 20.85
N PRO A 139 -3.07 0.98 19.58
CA PRO A 139 -3.75 1.69 18.50
C PRO A 139 -5.26 1.42 18.55
N ARG A 140 -6.01 2.16 17.77
CA ARG A 140 -7.44 1.93 17.60
C ARG A 140 -7.86 2.05 16.13
N VAL A 141 -8.99 1.45 15.80
CA VAL A 141 -9.69 1.65 14.54
C VAL A 141 -11.05 2.25 14.84
N ALA A 142 -11.45 3.23 14.07
CA ALA A 142 -12.73 3.90 14.26
C ALA A 142 -13.41 4.21 12.93
N ARG A 143 -14.73 4.17 12.91
CA ARG A 143 -15.56 4.61 11.78
C ARG A 143 -16.20 5.94 12.11
N TYR A 144 -16.22 6.81 11.13
CA TYR A 144 -16.79 8.15 11.23
C TYR A 144 -17.77 8.38 10.09
N ALA A 145 -18.82 9.11 10.35
CA ALA A 145 -19.64 9.73 9.30
C ALA A 145 -18.82 10.78 8.53
N GLN A 146 -19.34 11.23 7.42
CA GLN A 146 -18.62 12.18 6.54
C GLN A 146 -18.33 13.52 7.23
N GLU A 147 -19.17 13.93 8.19
CA GLU A 147 -19.00 15.15 8.99
C GLU A 147 -17.99 14.99 10.14
N GLY A 148 -17.47 13.76 10.36
CA GLY A 148 -16.51 13.45 11.41
C GLY A 148 -17.11 12.95 12.72
N GLU A 149 -18.44 12.71 12.80
CA GLU A 149 -19.07 12.05 13.94
C GLU A 149 -18.58 10.60 14.07
N CYS A 150 -18.14 10.21 15.27
CA CYS A 150 -17.69 8.86 15.55
C CYS A 150 -18.87 7.89 15.66
N LEU A 151 -18.97 6.93 14.75
CA LEU A 151 -20.00 5.88 14.76
C LEU A 151 -19.62 4.74 15.70
N TRP A 152 -18.36 4.32 15.67
CA TRP A 152 -17.76 3.39 16.61
C TRP A 152 -16.24 3.56 16.68
N SER A 153 -15.65 3.11 17.79
CA SER A 153 -14.21 3.15 18.01
C SER A 153 -13.77 1.93 18.82
N THR A 154 -12.85 1.14 18.27
CA THR A 154 -12.36 -0.10 18.86
C THR A 154 -10.88 -0.02 19.17
N GLN A 155 -10.54 -0.20 20.44
CA GLN A 155 -9.15 -0.33 20.90
C GLN A 155 -8.57 -1.67 20.44
N ILE A 156 -7.37 -1.65 19.88
CA ILE A 156 -6.72 -2.84 19.36
C ILE A 156 -5.72 -3.38 20.39
N ALA A 157 -6.02 -4.52 20.97
CA ALA A 157 -5.13 -5.20 21.90
C ALA A 157 -3.95 -5.84 21.13
N LEU A 158 -2.95 -5.00 20.78
CA LEU A 158 -1.78 -5.45 20.02
C LEU A 158 -0.92 -6.45 20.82
N GLY A 159 -0.90 -6.29 22.15
CA GLY A 159 -0.04 -7.03 23.04
C GLY A 159 1.40 -6.50 23.05
N PRO A 160 2.29 -7.12 23.82
CA PRO A 160 3.68 -6.69 23.88
C PRO A 160 4.36 -6.88 22.53
N VAL A 161 5.04 -5.86 22.04
CA VAL A 161 5.92 -5.97 20.86
C VAL A 161 7.27 -6.53 21.28
N SER A 162 7.75 -7.53 20.57
CA SER A 162 9.07 -8.11 20.77
C SER A 162 9.78 -8.22 19.43
N PHE A 163 11.06 -7.93 19.43
CA PHE A 163 11.89 -8.21 18.26
C PHE A 163 12.14 -9.72 18.17
N PRO A 164 11.91 -10.37 17.02
CA PRO A 164 12.38 -11.74 16.85
C PRO A 164 13.89 -11.71 17.01
N GLY A 165 14.39 -12.55 17.87
CA GLY A 165 15.85 -12.64 18.08
C GLY A 165 16.52 -12.95 16.73
N VAL A 166 17.46 -12.12 16.31
CA VAL A 166 18.39 -12.43 15.20
C VAL A 166 19.15 -13.74 15.42
N VAL A 167 19.03 -14.30 16.64
CA VAL A 167 19.67 -15.55 17.08
C VAL A 167 19.16 -16.77 16.31
N GLU A 168 17.89 -16.81 15.92
CA GLU A 168 17.35 -17.97 15.20
C GLU A 168 17.70 -17.99 13.71
N MET A 169 18.20 -16.89 13.15
CA MET A 169 18.58 -16.80 11.74
C MET A 169 20.05 -17.19 11.49
N GLY A 170 20.92 -17.04 12.48
CA GLY A 170 22.37 -17.33 12.32
C GLY A 170 22.68 -18.80 12.06
N ASP A 171 21.92 -19.70 12.65
CA ASP A 171 22.19 -21.15 12.58
C ASP A 171 21.70 -21.81 11.27
N ARG A 172 20.83 -21.15 10.50
CA ARG A 172 20.23 -21.75 9.29
C ARG A 172 20.85 -21.31 7.98
N THR A 173 21.67 -20.26 7.97
CA THR A 173 22.13 -19.62 6.71
C THR A 173 23.64 -19.70 6.44
N GLY A 174 24.45 -20.24 7.36
CA GLY A 174 25.90 -20.32 7.16
C GLY A 174 26.61 -18.95 7.08
N TRP A 175 25.99 -17.91 7.58
CA TRP A 175 26.57 -16.57 7.61
C TRP A 175 27.52 -16.46 8.81
N GLU A 176 28.74 -15.97 8.59
CA GLU A 176 29.66 -15.61 9.66
C GLU A 176 28.96 -14.67 10.63
N ILE A 177 28.83 -15.10 11.90
CA ILE A 177 28.27 -14.29 12.96
C ILE A 177 29.20 -13.13 13.21
N ARG A 178 28.89 -11.96 12.65
CA ARG A 178 29.61 -10.74 13.02
C ARG A 178 29.46 -10.51 14.50
N PRO A 179 30.52 -10.11 15.22
CA PRO A 179 30.42 -9.81 16.65
C PRO A 179 29.28 -8.84 16.87
N ARG A 180 28.38 -9.20 17.80
CA ARG A 180 27.19 -8.40 18.12
C ARG A 180 27.64 -7.00 18.52
N ARG A 181 27.19 -6.01 17.79
CA ARG A 181 27.34 -4.62 18.27
C ARG A 181 26.62 -4.50 19.61
N PRO A 182 27.18 -3.76 20.58
CA PRO A 182 26.45 -3.44 21.80
C PRO A 182 25.06 -2.92 21.47
N TRP A 183 24.07 -3.35 22.22
CA TRP A 183 22.72 -2.81 22.09
C TRP A 183 22.74 -1.31 22.48
N VAL A 184 22.18 -0.49 21.63
CA VAL A 184 21.96 0.93 21.92
C VAL A 184 20.46 1.07 22.15
N PRO A 185 20.03 1.73 23.25
CA PRO A 185 18.63 2.05 23.48
C PRO A 185 18.03 2.74 22.27
N GLU A 186 16.81 2.35 21.90
CA GLU A 186 16.14 2.91 20.74
C GLU A 186 14.69 3.24 21.06
N GLU A 187 14.17 4.27 20.40
CA GLU A 187 12.78 4.66 20.50
C GLU A 187 11.91 3.75 19.62
N ILE A 188 10.84 3.23 20.20
CA ILE A 188 9.88 2.35 19.56
C ILE A 188 8.48 2.87 19.80
N GLY A 189 7.68 2.87 18.76
CA GLY A 189 6.26 3.13 18.79
C GLY A 189 5.51 2.10 17.95
N VAL A 190 4.27 2.38 17.67
CA VAL A 190 3.41 1.59 16.78
C VAL A 190 3.05 2.43 15.59
N ASP A 191 3.19 1.85 14.41
CA ASP A 191 2.70 2.41 13.16
C ASP A 191 1.63 1.51 12.55
N HIS A 192 0.75 2.09 11.76
CA HIS A 192 -0.11 1.33 10.87
C HIS A 192 0.67 0.90 9.63
N TRP A 193 0.58 -0.38 9.27
CA TRP A 193 1.16 -0.88 8.02
C TRP A 193 0.17 -0.69 6.87
N GLU A 194 0.50 0.23 5.98
CA GLU A 194 -0.31 0.57 4.80
C GLU A 194 -0.48 -0.61 3.83
N PRO A 195 -1.62 -0.69 3.12
CA PRO A 195 -2.85 0.09 3.26
C PRO A 195 -3.79 -0.45 4.34
N LEU A 196 -4.70 0.40 4.85
CA LEU A 196 -5.91 -0.04 5.55
C LEU A 196 -6.88 -0.59 4.50
N LEU A 197 -7.36 -1.81 4.67
CA LEU A 197 -8.23 -2.46 3.69
C LEU A 197 -9.67 -2.52 4.19
N ALA A 198 -10.63 -2.21 3.33
CA ALA A 198 -12.04 -2.44 3.58
C ALA A 198 -12.67 -3.24 2.43
N SER A 199 -13.45 -4.27 2.75
CA SER A 199 -14.09 -5.14 1.75
C SER A 199 -15.40 -5.69 2.27
N ALA A 200 -16.49 -5.38 1.61
CA ALA A 200 -17.85 -5.72 2.04
C ALA A 200 -18.09 -5.29 3.49
N ASP A 201 -18.30 -6.24 4.39
CA ASP A 201 -18.57 -6.03 5.81
C ASP A 201 -17.32 -6.16 6.71
N ARG A 202 -16.11 -6.12 6.14
CA ARG A 202 -14.86 -6.38 6.89
C ARG A 202 -13.79 -5.32 6.65
N ILE A 203 -13.00 -5.11 7.70
CA ILE A 203 -11.80 -4.29 7.69
C ILE A 203 -10.60 -5.18 8.03
N ALA A 204 -9.46 -4.95 7.36
CA ALA A 204 -8.17 -5.51 7.75
C ALA A 204 -7.21 -4.38 8.09
N ALA A 205 -6.95 -4.19 9.39
CA ALA A 205 -6.04 -3.19 9.93
C ALA A 205 -4.77 -3.88 10.44
N SER A 206 -3.61 -3.44 9.98
CA SER A 206 -2.33 -4.04 10.35
C SER A 206 -1.47 -3.03 11.10
N PHE A 207 -0.97 -3.44 12.25
CA PHE A 207 -0.11 -2.61 13.09
C PHE A 207 1.24 -3.30 13.26
N THR A 208 2.30 -2.51 13.25
CA THR A 208 3.69 -2.97 13.40
C THR A 208 4.44 -2.05 14.33
N ASP A 209 5.57 -2.51 14.85
CA ASP A 209 6.49 -1.58 15.50
C ASP A 209 7.17 -0.66 14.47
N THR A 210 7.58 0.54 14.91
CA THR A 210 8.19 1.57 14.03
C THR A 210 9.54 1.15 13.44
N ARG A 211 10.08 0.02 13.85
CA ARG A 211 11.32 -0.56 13.29
C ARG A 211 11.04 -1.60 12.19
N GLY A 212 9.77 -1.76 11.79
CA GLY A 212 9.37 -2.68 10.73
C GLY A 212 9.57 -4.15 11.13
N GLY A 213 9.54 -4.42 12.43
CA GLY A 213 9.72 -5.75 12.98
C GLY A 213 8.44 -6.58 12.87
N ILE A 214 7.87 -6.90 14.03
CA ILE A 214 6.69 -7.76 14.12
C ILE A 214 5.43 -6.92 14.06
N GLY A 215 4.48 -7.37 13.25
CA GLY A 215 3.15 -6.81 13.17
C GLY A 215 2.07 -7.85 13.34
N ARG A 216 0.84 -7.40 13.47
CA ARG A 216 -0.38 -8.21 13.44
C ARG A 216 -1.44 -7.52 12.60
N THR A 217 -2.23 -8.32 11.91
CA THR A 217 -3.43 -7.85 11.21
C THR A 217 -4.65 -8.26 12.01
N PHE A 218 -5.53 -7.31 12.25
CA PHE A 218 -6.81 -7.48 12.93
C PHE A 218 -7.93 -7.37 11.90
N PHE A 219 -8.86 -8.29 11.97
CA PHE A 219 -10.06 -8.29 11.15
C PHE A 219 -11.22 -7.78 12.01
N LEU A 220 -11.86 -6.71 11.56
CA LEU A 220 -12.97 -6.09 12.27
C LEU A 220 -14.23 -6.13 11.40
N ASP A 221 -15.36 -6.17 12.06
CA ASP A 221 -16.65 -5.93 11.42
C ASP A 221 -16.80 -4.44 11.07
N LEU A 222 -17.18 -4.13 9.84
CA LEU A 222 -17.26 -2.76 9.35
C LEU A 222 -18.38 -1.95 10.03
N ASP A 223 -19.48 -2.61 10.39
CA ASP A 223 -20.65 -1.91 10.94
C ASP A 223 -20.57 -1.70 12.45
N SER A 224 -20.08 -2.70 13.18
CA SER A 224 -19.99 -2.66 14.64
C SER A 224 -18.63 -2.29 15.20
N GLY A 225 -17.56 -2.45 14.39
CA GLY A 225 -16.17 -2.31 14.86
C GLY A 225 -15.68 -3.48 15.71
N GLU A 226 -16.48 -4.53 15.89
CA GLU A 226 -16.08 -5.69 16.69
C GLU A 226 -14.88 -6.40 16.06
N THR A 227 -13.86 -6.72 16.86
CA THR A 227 -12.73 -7.52 16.41
C THR A 227 -13.15 -8.98 16.24
N VAL A 228 -13.21 -9.44 15.00
CA VAL A 228 -13.58 -10.81 14.65
C VAL A 228 -12.43 -11.78 14.92
N SER A 229 -11.23 -11.41 14.52
CA SER A 229 -10.02 -12.21 14.72
C SER A 229 -8.75 -11.40 14.49
N ALA A 230 -7.59 -12.02 14.72
CA ALA A 230 -6.31 -11.43 14.40
C ALA A 230 -5.31 -12.52 13.96
N THR A 231 -4.37 -12.13 13.08
CA THR A 231 -3.27 -13.02 12.69
C THR A 231 -2.32 -13.27 13.87
N SER A 232 -1.56 -14.34 13.80
CA SER A 232 -0.38 -14.50 14.66
C SER A 232 0.62 -13.37 14.38
N PRO A 233 1.40 -12.94 15.39
CA PRO A 233 2.47 -11.98 15.17
C PRO A 233 3.45 -12.48 14.10
N ALA A 234 3.74 -11.63 13.12
CA ALA A 234 4.68 -11.94 12.03
C ALA A 234 5.27 -10.65 11.47
N PRO A 235 6.45 -10.69 10.83
CA PRO A 235 6.95 -9.55 10.08
C PRO A 235 5.93 -9.13 9.01
N THR A 236 5.71 -7.83 8.88
CA THR A 236 4.73 -7.26 7.95
C THR A 236 5.16 -7.42 6.50
N GLY A 237 4.21 -7.74 5.63
CA GLY A 237 4.38 -7.87 4.20
C GLY A 237 3.28 -7.17 3.42
N ARG A 238 3.22 -7.44 2.12
CA ARG A 238 2.22 -6.86 1.22
C ARG A 238 0.82 -7.35 1.57
N LYS A 239 -0.18 -6.51 1.34
CA LYS A 239 -1.60 -6.82 1.59
C LYS A 239 -2.43 -6.51 0.35
N ALA A 240 -3.51 -7.26 0.16
CA ALA A 240 -4.48 -7.04 -0.91
C ALA A 240 -5.87 -7.55 -0.50
N ILE A 241 -6.90 -7.04 -1.16
CA ILE A 241 -8.26 -7.60 -1.06
C ILE A 241 -8.34 -8.79 -2.00
N ALA A 242 -8.81 -9.94 -1.50
CA ALA A 242 -8.92 -11.18 -2.28
C ALA A 242 -10.34 -11.45 -2.80
N GLY A 243 -11.32 -10.72 -2.29
CA GLY A 243 -12.74 -10.85 -2.60
C GLY A 243 -13.58 -10.23 -1.49
N PRO A 244 -14.91 -10.30 -1.57
CA PRO A 244 -15.80 -9.76 -0.55
C PRO A 244 -15.50 -10.34 0.83
N GLY A 245 -15.03 -9.49 1.76
CA GLY A 245 -14.62 -9.88 3.12
C GLY A 245 -13.38 -10.78 3.18
N GLN A 246 -12.62 -10.92 2.09
CA GLN A 246 -11.44 -11.78 2.03
C GLN A 246 -10.17 -10.97 1.78
N PHE A 247 -9.07 -11.38 2.40
CA PHE A 247 -7.81 -10.65 2.34
C PHE A 247 -6.62 -11.56 2.08
N LEU A 248 -5.60 -11.02 1.42
CA LEU A 248 -4.27 -11.58 1.33
C LEU A 248 -3.36 -10.80 2.27
N ILE A 249 -2.73 -11.49 3.19
CA ILE A 249 -1.81 -10.89 4.16
C ILE A 249 -0.45 -11.56 3.99
N GLY A 250 0.52 -10.77 3.54
CA GLY A 250 1.90 -11.21 3.43
C GLY A 250 2.65 -11.06 4.75
N SER A 251 3.63 -11.90 4.94
CA SER A 251 4.67 -11.72 5.94
C SER A 251 6.04 -11.81 5.29
N GLN A 252 6.95 -10.95 5.71
CA GLN A 252 8.32 -10.95 5.23
C GLN A 252 9.29 -11.06 6.41
N GLY A 253 10.25 -11.94 6.29
CA GLY A 253 11.35 -12.08 7.22
C GLY A 253 12.60 -12.45 6.43
N TYR A 254 13.77 -12.33 7.01
CA TYR A 254 14.99 -12.77 6.34
C TYR A 254 14.90 -14.27 6.05
N GLY A 255 14.64 -14.61 4.78
CA GLY A 255 14.61 -15.98 4.28
C GLY A 255 13.27 -16.71 4.34
N ALA A 256 12.18 -16.08 4.78
CA ALA A 256 10.86 -16.68 4.75
C ALA A 256 9.79 -15.65 4.39
N PHE A 257 9.36 -15.68 3.14
CA PHE A 257 8.24 -14.87 2.66
C PHE A 257 7.04 -15.77 2.46
N THR A 258 5.93 -15.41 3.07
CA THR A 258 4.68 -16.14 2.93
C THR A 258 3.52 -15.17 2.71
N THR A 259 2.50 -15.64 2.01
CA THR A 259 1.21 -14.96 1.92
C THR A 259 0.13 -15.92 2.38
N GLY A 260 -0.72 -15.47 3.29
CA GLY A 260 -1.92 -16.18 3.72
C GLY A 260 -3.16 -15.57 3.07
N ARG A 261 -4.11 -16.40 2.67
CA ARG A 261 -5.47 -16.01 2.33
C ARG A 261 -6.36 -16.18 3.55
N PHE A 262 -7.08 -15.15 3.90
CA PHE A 262 -7.99 -15.11 5.05
C PHE A 262 -9.42 -14.89 4.58
N ASP A 263 -10.33 -15.64 5.15
CA ASP A 263 -11.76 -15.50 4.89
C ASP A 263 -12.38 -14.36 5.72
N ARG A 264 -13.69 -14.13 5.55
CA ARG A 264 -14.44 -13.10 6.28
C ARG A 264 -14.47 -13.28 7.81
N ASN A 265 -14.15 -14.48 8.31
CA ASN A 265 -14.04 -14.75 9.75
C ASN A 265 -12.59 -14.60 10.23
N GLY A 266 -11.69 -14.20 9.33
CA GLY A 266 -10.26 -14.09 9.60
C GLY A 266 -9.56 -15.42 9.80
N ALA A 267 -10.17 -16.52 9.34
CA ALA A 267 -9.54 -17.82 9.31
C ALA A 267 -8.63 -17.94 8.08
N GLU A 268 -7.41 -18.44 8.28
CA GLU A 268 -6.48 -18.68 7.18
C GLU A 268 -6.93 -19.91 6.38
N THR A 269 -7.27 -19.71 5.12
CA THR A 269 -7.78 -20.76 4.22
C THR A 269 -6.72 -21.32 3.28
N ALA A 270 -5.63 -20.58 3.07
CA ALA A 270 -4.49 -21.02 2.25
C ALA A 270 -3.24 -20.25 2.64
N ARG A 271 -2.07 -20.85 2.41
CA ARG A 271 -0.75 -20.21 2.60
C ARG A 271 0.23 -20.72 1.55
N TRP A 272 1.03 -19.82 1.01
CA TRP A 272 2.08 -20.16 0.04
C TRP A 272 3.32 -19.28 0.25
N ALA A 273 4.45 -19.75 -0.28
CA ALA A 273 5.71 -19.00 -0.26
C ALA A 273 5.70 -17.94 -1.35
N SER A 274 5.53 -16.68 -0.96
CA SER A 274 5.41 -15.55 -1.89
C SER A 274 5.89 -14.27 -1.22
N HIS A 275 6.53 -13.42 -2.00
CA HIS A 275 6.81 -12.04 -1.63
C HIS A 275 6.75 -11.16 -2.88
N GLY A 276 5.73 -10.34 -3.00
CA GLY A 276 5.65 -9.44 -4.14
C GLY A 276 4.38 -8.62 -4.20
N ALA A 277 4.30 -7.84 -5.26
CA ALA A 277 3.16 -7.01 -5.56
C ALA A 277 2.06 -7.86 -6.21
N MET A 278 1.02 -8.14 -5.46
CA MET A 278 -0.08 -9.01 -5.85
C MET A 278 -1.10 -8.28 -6.72
N LEU A 279 -1.64 -9.02 -7.67
CA LEU A 279 -2.87 -8.71 -8.41
C LEU A 279 -3.90 -9.78 -8.08
N VAL A 280 -5.16 -9.40 -7.99
CA VAL A 280 -6.27 -10.34 -7.83
C VAL A 280 -7.33 -9.99 -8.87
N ASP A 281 -7.60 -10.95 -9.78
CA ASP A 281 -8.58 -10.79 -10.83
C ASP A 281 -10.02 -11.00 -10.32
N LYS A 282 -11.00 -10.82 -11.21
CA LYS A 282 -12.43 -11.02 -10.92
C LYS A 282 -12.80 -12.43 -10.48
N ASP A 283 -11.97 -13.43 -10.81
CA ASP A 283 -12.15 -14.84 -10.44
C ASP A 283 -11.38 -15.20 -9.16
N GLY A 284 -10.74 -14.22 -8.51
CA GLY A 284 -9.95 -14.39 -7.28
C GLY A 284 -8.59 -15.05 -7.51
N ARG A 285 -8.10 -15.11 -8.76
CA ARG A 285 -6.78 -15.63 -9.08
C ARG A 285 -5.72 -14.60 -8.72
N VAL A 286 -4.66 -15.07 -8.05
CA VAL A 286 -3.55 -14.23 -7.60
C VAL A 286 -2.38 -14.35 -8.57
N SER A 287 -1.80 -13.22 -8.94
CA SER A 287 -0.56 -13.19 -9.73
C SER A 287 0.27 -11.95 -9.40
N GLY A 288 1.54 -11.94 -9.81
CA GLY A 288 2.36 -10.75 -9.68
C GLY A 288 3.85 -11.03 -9.78
N PRO A 289 4.65 -9.95 -9.90
CA PRO A 289 6.10 -10.04 -9.83
C PRO A 289 6.57 -10.28 -8.40
N GLU A 290 7.33 -11.33 -8.19
CA GLU A 290 7.78 -11.77 -6.87
C GLU A 290 9.30 -11.88 -6.79
N LEU A 291 9.81 -11.75 -5.56
CA LEU A 291 11.18 -12.06 -5.21
C LEU A 291 11.27 -13.51 -4.72
N GLU A 292 12.20 -14.28 -5.26
CA GLU A 292 12.48 -15.62 -4.77
C GLU A 292 13.37 -15.60 -3.53
N ASN A 293 13.04 -16.45 -2.57
CA ASN A 293 13.82 -16.69 -1.35
C ASN A 293 15.06 -17.54 -1.54
N ARG A 294 15.74 -17.44 -2.67
CA ARG A 294 16.93 -18.26 -2.97
C ARG A 294 18.14 -17.37 -3.22
N LEU A 295 19.29 -17.81 -2.77
CA LEU A 295 20.56 -17.17 -3.12
C LEU A 295 21.14 -17.82 -4.40
N PRO A 296 21.54 -17.02 -5.40
CA PRO A 296 21.34 -15.57 -5.52
C PRO A 296 19.85 -15.24 -5.65
N SER A 297 19.44 -14.11 -5.04
CA SER A 297 18.05 -13.65 -5.12
C SER A 297 17.60 -13.55 -6.57
N ARG A 298 16.57 -14.26 -6.91
CA ARG A 298 15.96 -14.24 -8.24
C ARG A 298 14.57 -13.65 -8.12
N SER A 299 14.14 -13.02 -9.16
CA SER A 299 12.78 -12.52 -9.27
C SER A 299 12.10 -13.18 -10.45
N ARG A 300 10.84 -13.47 -10.31
CA ARG A 300 10.01 -13.94 -11.41
C ARG A 300 8.56 -13.50 -11.27
N PHE A 301 7.85 -13.51 -12.35
CA PHE A 301 6.39 -13.39 -12.30
C PHE A 301 5.81 -14.75 -11.89
N ARG A 302 4.80 -14.74 -11.04
CA ARG A 302 4.15 -15.97 -10.56
C ARG A 302 2.64 -15.84 -10.59
N ARG A 303 1.99 -16.99 -10.70
CA ARG A 303 0.54 -17.14 -10.58
C ARG A 303 0.23 -18.25 -9.59
N LEU A 304 -0.78 -18.02 -8.76
CA LEU A 304 -1.33 -19.04 -7.89
C LEU A 304 -2.36 -19.86 -8.67
N ALA A 305 -2.16 -21.16 -8.77
CA ALA A 305 -3.14 -22.08 -9.33
C ALA A 305 -4.33 -22.29 -8.38
N PRO A 306 -5.47 -22.79 -8.86
CA PRO A 306 -6.66 -23.03 -8.02
C PRO A 306 -6.44 -23.97 -6.83
N ASP A 307 -5.45 -24.87 -6.91
CA ASP A 307 -5.03 -25.77 -5.83
C ASP A 307 -4.02 -25.12 -4.86
N ASN A 308 -3.79 -23.81 -4.97
CA ASN A 308 -2.82 -23.01 -4.22
C ASN A 308 -1.35 -23.37 -4.51
N THR A 309 -1.03 -24.06 -5.56
CA THR A 309 0.35 -24.22 -6.02
C THR A 309 0.81 -22.99 -6.80
N LEU A 310 2.11 -22.65 -6.66
CA LEU A 310 2.71 -21.55 -7.41
C LEU A 310 3.15 -22.04 -8.79
N VAL A 311 2.67 -21.36 -9.82
CA VAL A 311 3.12 -21.54 -11.20
C VAL A 311 4.15 -20.49 -11.51
N ASP A 312 5.38 -20.92 -11.81
CA ASP A 312 6.48 -20.06 -12.17
C ASP A 312 6.32 -19.54 -13.60
N GLY A 313 6.34 -18.22 -13.71
CA GLY A 313 6.43 -17.51 -14.99
C GLY A 313 7.87 -17.07 -15.31
N PRO A 314 8.02 -16.02 -16.14
CA PRO A 314 9.31 -15.57 -16.61
C PRO A 314 10.20 -15.05 -15.46
N ALA A 315 11.51 -15.28 -15.59
CA ALA A 315 12.50 -14.64 -14.75
C ALA A 315 12.54 -13.13 -15.06
N LEU A 316 12.68 -12.33 -14.01
CA LEU A 316 12.73 -10.87 -14.10
C LEU A 316 14.10 -10.37 -13.66
N THR A 317 14.65 -9.38 -14.37
CA THR A 317 15.87 -8.67 -13.97
C THR A 317 15.58 -7.63 -12.90
N GLY A 318 16.61 -7.14 -12.22
CA GLY A 318 16.49 -6.11 -11.19
C GLY A 318 15.80 -6.59 -9.91
N TYR A 319 15.63 -5.69 -8.95
CA TYR A 319 15.09 -6.00 -7.62
C TYR A 319 13.73 -5.33 -7.38
N TYR A 320 13.65 -4.02 -7.61
CA TYR A 320 12.44 -3.24 -7.33
C TYR A 320 11.48 -3.25 -8.52
N THR A 321 10.21 -3.36 -8.20
CA THR A 321 9.12 -3.29 -9.17
C THR A 321 8.06 -2.30 -8.68
N SER A 322 7.45 -1.57 -9.61
CA SER A 322 6.22 -0.85 -9.28
C SER A 322 5.13 -1.83 -8.86
N TYR A 323 4.12 -1.36 -8.12
CA TYR A 323 2.89 -2.14 -8.02
C TYR A 323 2.31 -2.32 -9.42
N PRO A 324 2.04 -3.56 -9.84
CA PRO A 324 1.52 -3.83 -11.18
C PRO A 324 0.07 -3.38 -11.32
N ALA A 325 -0.37 -3.26 -12.59
CA ALA A 325 -1.77 -3.22 -12.97
C ALA A 325 -2.06 -4.36 -13.95
N MET A 326 -3.32 -4.75 -14.07
CA MET A 326 -3.77 -5.82 -14.96
C MET A 326 -4.86 -5.29 -15.88
N ASP A 327 -4.77 -5.57 -17.18
CA ASP A 327 -5.83 -5.23 -18.10
C ASP A 327 -6.98 -6.27 -18.08
N ARG A 328 -8.08 -5.94 -18.72
CA ARG A 328 -9.28 -6.80 -18.73
C ARG A 328 -9.06 -8.16 -19.40
N GLU A 329 -8.03 -8.31 -20.22
CA GLU A 329 -7.60 -9.56 -20.85
C GLU A 329 -6.72 -10.40 -19.90
N GLY A 330 -6.31 -9.87 -18.74
CA GLY A 330 -5.49 -10.52 -17.74
C GLY A 330 -3.99 -10.33 -17.94
N THR A 331 -3.58 -9.40 -18.80
CA THR A 331 -2.18 -9.04 -18.99
C THR A 331 -1.72 -8.08 -17.90
N ALA A 332 -0.71 -8.47 -17.13
CA ALA A 332 -0.10 -7.60 -16.13
C ALA A 332 0.89 -6.63 -16.77
N VAL A 333 0.93 -5.38 -16.28
CA VAL A 333 1.90 -4.36 -16.65
C VAL A 333 2.56 -3.76 -15.42
N PHE A 334 3.87 -3.55 -15.45
CA PHE A 334 4.65 -2.97 -14.36
C PHE A 334 5.98 -2.40 -14.86
N TRP A 335 6.52 -1.48 -14.08
CA TRP A 335 7.86 -0.94 -14.30
C TRP A 335 8.89 -1.68 -13.47
N ARG A 336 10.01 -2.04 -14.09
CA ARG A 336 11.11 -2.71 -13.41
C ARG A 336 12.43 -2.53 -14.15
N ASP A 337 13.48 -2.16 -13.43
CA ASP A 337 14.86 -2.09 -13.96
C ASP A 337 14.97 -1.28 -15.26
N GLY A 338 14.36 -0.08 -15.26
CA GLY A 338 14.36 0.81 -16.44
C GLY A 338 13.42 0.40 -17.58
N LYS A 339 12.54 -0.59 -17.34
CA LYS A 339 11.70 -1.18 -18.38
C LYS A 339 10.23 -1.17 -18.01
N LEU A 340 9.38 -0.89 -18.98
CA LEU A 340 7.96 -1.21 -18.91
C LEU A 340 7.76 -2.61 -19.46
N LEU A 341 7.35 -3.51 -18.61
CA LEU A 341 7.17 -4.94 -18.91
C LEU A 341 5.69 -5.32 -18.86
N THR A 342 5.32 -6.28 -19.67
CA THR A 342 4.04 -6.99 -19.56
C THR A 342 4.27 -8.48 -19.41
N VAL A 343 3.33 -9.14 -18.72
CA VAL A 343 3.24 -10.61 -18.66
C VAL A 343 1.80 -10.98 -18.96
N ASP A 344 1.61 -11.78 -20.01
CA ASP A 344 0.29 -12.19 -20.47
C ASP A 344 -0.25 -13.42 -19.71
N THR A 345 -1.42 -13.88 -20.12
CA THR A 345 -2.09 -15.04 -19.52
C THR A 345 -1.36 -16.36 -19.71
N ASP A 346 -0.48 -16.46 -20.69
CA ASP A 346 0.36 -17.63 -20.95
C ASP A 346 1.70 -17.54 -20.21
N LEU A 347 1.88 -16.51 -19.37
CA LEU A 347 3.10 -16.20 -18.64
C LEU A 347 4.27 -15.84 -19.56
N ALA A 348 4.02 -15.37 -20.78
CA ALA A 348 5.05 -14.80 -21.64
C ALA A 348 5.32 -13.34 -21.28
N ALA A 349 6.60 -13.00 -21.12
CA ALA A 349 7.02 -11.62 -20.83
C ALA A 349 7.34 -10.87 -22.12
N HIS A 350 6.90 -9.63 -22.19
CA HIS A 350 7.19 -8.73 -23.30
C HIS A 350 7.72 -7.41 -22.76
N GLU A 351 8.83 -6.94 -23.32
CA GLU A 351 9.37 -5.61 -23.08
C GLU A 351 8.64 -4.63 -23.99
N LEU A 352 7.86 -3.74 -23.40
CA LEU A 352 7.17 -2.69 -24.14
C LEU A 352 8.09 -1.47 -24.36
N PHE A 353 8.89 -1.12 -23.37
CA PHE A 353 9.76 0.03 -23.41
C PHE A 353 10.98 -0.20 -22.52
N ALA A 354 12.13 0.35 -22.91
CA ALA A 354 13.33 0.43 -22.10
C ALA A 354 13.95 1.82 -22.20
N MET A 355 14.53 2.27 -21.10
CA MET A 355 15.34 3.47 -21.04
C MET A 355 16.60 3.16 -20.21
N ASP A 356 17.65 3.91 -20.48
CA ASP A 356 18.92 3.82 -19.73
C ASP A 356 18.78 4.55 -18.37
N ASP A 357 17.82 4.10 -17.57
CA ASP A 357 17.51 4.66 -16.25
C ASP A 357 16.99 3.54 -15.36
N SER A 358 17.84 3.06 -14.47
CA SER A 358 17.53 2.00 -13.52
C SER A 358 16.96 2.50 -12.21
N ARG A 359 16.52 3.77 -12.12
CA ARG A 359 15.90 4.30 -10.90
C ARG A 359 14.74 3.42 -10.45
N ALA A 360 14.66 3.19 -9.16
CA ALA A 360 13.59 2.40 -8.59
C ALA A 360 12.27 3.15 -8.63
N VAL A 361 11.23 2.50 -9.12
CA VAL A 361 9.84 2.95 -8.98
C VAL A 361 9.28 2.37 -7.69
N ILE A 362 8.89 3.22 -6.76
CA ILE A 362 8.27 2.79 -5.50
C ILE A 362 6.74 2.82 -5.62
N GLY A 363 6.21 3.61 -6.54
CA GLY A 363 4.78 3.78 -6.77
C GLY A 363 4.13 2.62 -7.55
N ARG A 364 2.96 2.87 -8.05
CA ARG A 364 2.15 1.92 -8.83
C ARG A 364 2.12 2.30 -10.32
N ALA A 365 1.94 1.29 -11.16
CA ALA A 365 1.49 1.53 -12.53
C ALA A 365 -0.02 1.77 -12.50
N LEU A 366 -0.48 2.82 -13.19
CA LEU A 366 -1.89 3.03 -13.49
C LEU A 366 -2.14 2.64 -14.93
N LEU A 367 -3.17 1.83 -15.16
CA LEU A 367 -3.65 1.47 -16.47
C LEU A 367 -4.98 2.18 -16.72
N LEU A 368 -4.95 3.13 -17.63
CA LEU A 368 -6.06 4.00 -17.95
C LEU A 368 -6.81 3.53 -19.21
N SER A 369 -7.81 4.29 -19.64
CA SER A 369 -8.48 4.04 -20.91
C SER A 369 -7.51 4.06 -22.09
N GLU A 370 -7.88 3.42 -23.19
CA GLU A 370 -7.11 3.38 -24.45
C GLU A 370 -5.66 2.87 -24.30
N GLY A 371 -5.38 2.02 -23.27
CA GLY A 371 -4.05 1.46 -23.04
C GLY A 371 -3.00 2.46 -22.59
N SER A 372 -3.41 3.60 -22.06
CA SER A 372 -2.48 4.55 -21.43
C SER A 372 -1.97 3.99 -20.11
N VAL A 373 -0.64 3.87 -19.96
CA VAL A 373 0.02 3.44 -18.73
C VAL A 373 0.77 4.62 -18.14
N VAL A 374 0.55 4.89 -16.86
CA VAL A 374 1.24 5.94 -16.10
C VAL A 374 2.12 5.30 -15.04
N VAL A 375 3.38 5.72 -14.98
CA VAL A 375 4.32 5.37 -13.91
C VAL A 375 5.04 6.62 -13.43
N SER A 376 5.49 6.62 -12.18
CA SER A 376 6.31 7.69 -11.63
C SER A 376 7.73 7.24 -11.36
N LEU A 377 8.69 8.08 -11.68
CA LEU A 377 10.12 7.90 -11.45
C LEU A 377 10.63 9.12 -10.69
N ASP A 378 10.84 8.98 -9.39
CA ASP A 378 11.28 10.07 -8.52
C ASP A 378 10.33 11.28 -8.60
N ASP A 379 10.75 12.38 -9.22
CA ASP A 379 9.94 13.59 -9.43
C ASP A 379 9.24 13.65 -10.81
N GLU A 380 9.36 12.58 -11.59
CA GLU A 380 8.83 12.53 -12.95
C GLU A 380 7.62 11.61 -13.07
N VAL A 381 6.71 11.97 -13.94
CA VAL A 381 5.60 11.14 -14.39
C VAL A 381 5.78 10.82 -15.88
N LEU A 382 5.72 9.54 -16.20
CA LEU A 382 5.81 9.01 -17.56
C LEU A 382 4.47 8.46 -17.99
N VAL A 383 4.00 8.85 -19.16
CA VAL A 383 2.76 8.37 -19.77
C VAL A 383 3.07 7.64 -21.06
N PHE A 384 2.67 6.40 -21.15
CA PHE A 384 2.89 5.54 -22.32
C PHE A 384 1.57 5.23 -23.02
N ARG A 385 1.60 5.17 -24.33
CA ARG A 385 0.54 4.55 -25.13
C ARG A 385 0.94 3.11 -25.48
N THR A 386 0.12 2.18 -25.05
CA THR A 386 0.36 0.74 -25.19
C THR A 386 -0.82 0.05 -25.89
N PRO A 387 -0.66 -1.19 -26.37
CA PRO A 387 -1.77 -1.98 -26.92
C PRO A 387 -2.68 -2.63 -25.87
N LEU A 388 -2.47 -2.32 -24.58
CA LEU A 388 -3.25 -2.93 -23.49
C LEU A 388 -4.70 -2.47 -23.49
N GLY A 389 -5.59 -3.31 -22.98
CA GLY A 389 -6.97 -2.95 -22.68
C GLY A 389 -7.07 -2.02 -21.44
N PRO A 390 -8.29 -1.60 -21.09
CA PRO A 390 -8.53 -0.86 -19.85
C PRO A 390 -8.25 -1.74 -18.63
N LEU A 391 -8.12 -1.10 -17.45
CA LEU A 391 -7.94 -1.79 -16.18
C LEU A 391 -8.98 -2.89 -15.99
N ALA A 392 -8.53 -4.06 -15.54
CA ALA A 392 -9.40 -5.18 -15.21
C ALA A 392 -10.40 -4.84 -14.11
N GLN A 393 -11.49 -5.57 -14.09
CA GLN A 393 -12.37 -5.65 -12.94
C GLN A 393 -11.82 -6.72 -12.00
N GLY A 394 -11.98 -6.52 -10.70
CA GLY A 394 -11.54 -7.48 -9.70
C GLY A 394 -11.30 -6.84 -8.34
N PRO A 395 -11.03 -7.65 -7.32
CA PRO A 395 -10.79 -7.15 -5.98
C PRO A 395 -9.49 -6.33 -5.86
N TRP A 396 -8.47 -6.64 -6.69
CA TRP A 396 -7.16 -5.98 -6.64
C TRP A 396 -6.47 -5.95 -8.01
N PRO A 397 -7.07 -5.27 -9.01
CA PRO A 397 -6.52 -5.26 -10.37
C PRO A 397 -5.30 -4.34 -10.54
N CYS A 398 -4.99 -3.52 -9.52
CA CYS A 398 -3.79 -2.69 -9.47
C CYS A 398 -3.39 -2.40 -8.02
N GLY A 399 -2.26 -1.76 -7.82
CA GLY A 399 -1.85 -1.27 -6.50
C GLY A 399 -2.92 -0.39 -5.88
N GLU A 400 -3.20 -0.58 -4.58
CA GLU A 400 -4.25 0.11 -3.81
C GLU A 400 -5.68 -0.11 -4.34
N ALA A 401 -5.95 -1.29 -4.91
CA ALA A 401 -7.22 -1.83 -5.37
C ALA A 401 -7.81 -1.20 -6.62
N ASN A 402 -7.74 0.11 -6.80
CA ASN A 402 -8.45 0.83 -7.87
C ASN A 402 -7.67 2.06 -8.36
N LEU A 403 -8.18 2.73 -9.36
CA LEU A 403 -7.55 3.94 -9.92
C LEU A 403 -7.51 5.09 -8.90
N GLN A 404 -8.47 5.14 -8.00
CA GLN A 404 -8.58 6.18 -6.98
C GLN A 404 -7.52 6.05 -5.87
N GLY A 405 -6.86 4.89 -5.72
CA GLY A 405 -5.97 4.63 -4.59
C GLY A 405 -6.71 4.54 -3.26
N ASN A 406 -7.95 4.10 -3.31
CA ASN A 406 -8.78 3.86 -2.14
C ASN A 406 -8.98 2.35 -1.96
N PRO A 407 -8.32 1.70 -0.99
CA PRO A 407 -8.32 0.26 -0.82
C PRO A 407 -9.66 -0.27 -0.31
N LEU A 408 -10.71 -0.05 -1.08
CA LEU A 408 -12.09 -0.43 -0.82
C LEU A 408 -12.61 -1.35 -1.94
N LEU A 409 -13.27 -2.43 -1.55
CA LEU A 409 -14.12 -3.25 -2.37
C LEU A 409 -15.53 -3.25 -1.75
N SER A 410 -16.42 -2.47 -2.34
CA SER A 410 -17.84 -2.41 -1.99
C SER A 410 -18.65 -3.58 -2.59
#